data_6e2c51b4e2d6a3452a0e7234985fb8d0
#
_entry.id   6e2c51b4e2d6a3452a0e7234985fb8d0
#
_cell.length_a   1.000
_cell.length_b   1.000
_cell.length_c   1.000
_cell.angle_alpha   90.00
_cell.angle_beta   90.00
_cell.angle_gamma   90.00
#
_symmetry.space_group_name_H-M   'P 1'
#
loop_
_entity.id
_entity.type
_entity.pdbx_description
1 polymer ?
#
loop_
_entity_poly.entity_id
_entity_poly.type
_entity_poly.pdbx_seq_one_letter_code
_entity_poly.pdbx_strand_id
1 'polypeptide(L)'
;MDNLFSHAGGPTPDPADAPDALDPLILTVTVPGHVAQAFAGFTDHTHLWWPLESHGVYAAGSYVEFEENLILETADDGRTSIWGTIDDWQPPLSFHATWHPGTTALWSTELRVAFRAVGEGTEVRLVHDGWEGAEDPARARADYAAGWPTVLERYVRFMGGTPEDRTADRA
;
A
#
# COMPACT_ATOMS: atom_id res chain seq x y z
N MET A 1 -29.21 -10.55 -49.35
CA MET A 1 -28.47 -11.10 -48.20
C MET A 1 -28.33 -9.98 -47.19
N ASP A 2 -29.20 -10.05 -46.22
CA ASP A 2 -29.35 -8.97 -45.23
C ASP A 2 -28.20 -8.99 -44.25
N ASN A 3 -27.53 -7.86 -44.18
CA ASN A 3 -26.43 -7.62 -43.26
C ASN A 3 -27.03 -7.37 -41.87
N LEU A 4 -27.07 -8.41 -41.05
CA LEU A 4 -27.68 -8.45 -39.71
C LEU A 4 -26.78 -7.95 -38.60
N PHE A 5 -25.80 -7.09 -38.89
CA PHE A 5 -24.96 -6.44 -37.88
C PHE A 5 -25.10 -4.93 -37.94
N SER A 6 -26.34 -4.48 -37.74
CA SER A 6 -26.56 -3.12 -37.31
C SER A 6 -26.16 -3.07 -35.82
N HIS A 7 -24.93 -2.76 -35.53
CA HIS A 7 -24.53 -2.35 -34.20
C HIS A 7 -25.20 -1.01 -33.92
N ALA A 8 -26.34 -1.07 -33.28
CA ALA A 8 -26.80 0.06 -32.52
C ALA A 8 -25.69 0.35 -31.50
N GLY A 9 -25.00 1.46 -31.70
CA GLY A 9 -24.07 1.96 -30.73
C GLY A 9 -24.82 2.10 -29.41
N GLY A 10 -24.55 1.20 -28.48
CA GLY A 10 -24.93 1.40 -27.10
C GLY A 10 -24.31 2.68 -26.63
N PRO A 11 -24.91 3.39 -25.67
CA PRO A 11 -24.34 4.60 -25.16
C PRO A 11 -22.90 4.30 -24.70
N THR A 12 -21.97 5.10 -25.19
CA THR A 12 -20.59 5.10 -24.69
C THR A 12 -20.70 5.33 -23.20
N PRO A 13 -20.17 4.43 -22.33
CA PRO A 13 -20.24 4.66 -20.91
C PRO A 13 -19.58 6.01 -20.62
N ASP A 14 -20.26 6.86 -19.85
CA ASP A 14 -19.73 8.12 -19.38
C ASP A 14 -18.42 7.84 -18.62
N PRO A 15 -17.35 8.61 -18.81
CA PRO A 15 -16.15 8.50 -17.97
C PRO A 15 -16.44 8.58 -16.46
N ALA A 16 -17.59 9.17 -16.07
CA ALA A 16 -18.06 9.14 -14.69
C ALA A 16 -18.57 7.77 -14.23
N ASP A 17 -18.89 6.86 -15.15
CA ASP A 17 -19.30 5.48 -14.87
C ASP A 17 -18.15 4.47 -14.92
N ALA A 18 -16.89 4.95 -15.03
CA ALA A 18 -15.73 4.09 -14.85
C ALA A 18 -15.77 3.51 -13.41
N PRO A 19 -15.62 2.20 -13.23
CA PRO A 19 -15.76 1.59 -11.92
C PRO A 19 -14.73 2.19 -10.95
N ASP A 20 -15.19 2.63 -9.77
CA ASP A 20 -14.36 3.11 -8.64
C ASP A 20 -13.26 2.13 -8.24
N ALA A 21 -13.32 0.90 -8.76
CA ALA A 21 -12.36 -0.17 -8.53
C ALA A 21 -10.92 0.16 -8.96
N LEU A 22 -10.72 1.13 -9.87
CA LEU A 22 -9.40 1.54 -10.36
C LEU A 22 -8.89 2.84 -9.73
N ASP A 23 -9.68 3.48 -8.88
CA ASP A 23 -9.25 4.66 -8.15
C ASP A 23 -8.15 4.33 -7.14
N PRO A 24 -7.18 5.22 -6.92
CA PRO A 24 -6.19 5.04 -5.87
C PRO A 24 -6.83 4.78 -4.51
N LEU A 25 -6.20 3.94 -3.70
CA LEU A 25 -6.47 3.88 -2.27
C LEU A 25 -5.60 4.93 -1.59
N ILE A 26 -6.23 5.80 -0.82
CA ILE A 26 -5.55 6.85 -0.06
C ILE A 26 -5.92 6.68 1.41
N LEU A 27 -4.90 6.46 2.24
CA LEU A 27 -5.05 6.37 3.68
C LEU A 27 -4.11 7.37 4.35
N THR A 28 -4.61 8.06 5.33
CA THR A 28 -3.84 9.02 6.10
C THR A 28 -3.94 8.70 7.58
N VAL A 29 -2.80 8.63 8.25
CA VAL A 29 -2.72 8.47 9.70
C VAL A 29 -1.80 9.54 10.26
N THR A 30 -1.97 9.86 11.54
CA THR A 30 -1.07 10.77 12.26
C THR A 30 -0.40 10.00 13.39
N VAL A 31 0.90 10.17 13.52
CA VAL A 31 1.70 9.57 14.58
C VAL A 31 2.44 10.64 15.36
N PRO A 32 2.72 10.43 16.66
CA PRO A 32 3.55 11.36 17.43
C PRO A 32 5.00 11.31 16.96
N GLY A 33 5.74 12.38 17.23
CA GLY A 33 7.16 12.48 16.92
C GLY A 33 7.47 13.20 15.62
N HIS A 34 8.75 13.40 15.38
CA HIS A 34 9.24 14.12 14.21
C HIS A 34 9.17 13.27 12.93
N VAL A 35 9.19 13.94 11.78
CA VAL A 35 9.15 13.31 10.45
C VAL A 35 10.23 12.22 10.31
N ALA A 36 11.45 12.49 10.78
CA ALA A 36 12.56 11.51 10.72
C ALA A 36 12.26 10.24 11.52
N GLN A 37 11.65 10.38 12.70
CA GLN A 37 11.25 9.23 13.54
C GLN A 37 10.12 8.44 12.90
N ALA A 38 9.14 9.13 12.33
CA ALA A 38 8.01 8.50 11.65
C ALA A 38 8.49 7.71 10.41
N PHE A 39 9.39 8.29 9.63
CA PHE A 39 9.98 7.64 8.47
C PHE A 39 10.79 6.40 8.84
N ALA A 40 11.69 6.54 9.82
CA ALA A 40 12.50 5.42 10.30
C ALA A 40 11.63 4.31 10.91
N GLY A 41 10.61 4.67 11.67
CA GLY A 41 9.67 3.71 12.25
C GLY A 41 8.93 2.91 11.18
N PHE A 42 8.56 3.55 10.08
CA PHE A 42 7.90 2.88 8.97
C PHE A 42 8.85 1.96 8.19
N THR A 43 10.06 2.42 7.89
CA THR A 43 11.01 1.75 7.00
C THR A 43 12.01 0.85 7.75
N ASP A 44 12.79 1.41 8.66
CA ASP A 44 13.85 0.67 9.36
C ASP A 44 13.30 -0.33 10.39
N HIS A 45 12.10 -0.07 10.90
CA HIS A 45 11.49 -0.85 11.98
C HIS A 45 10.21 -1.60 11.54
N THR A 46 9.99 -1.77 10.26
CA THR A 46 8.82 -2.46 9.71
C THR A 46 8.61 -3.85 10.34
N HIS A 47 9.69 -4.58 10.60
CA HIS A 47 9.67 -5.91 11.21
C HIS A 47 9.09 -5.94 12.63
N LEU A 48 9.01 -4.79 13.31
CA LEU A 48 8.51 -4.70 14.68
C LEU A 48 6.98 -4.51 14.76
N TRP A 49 6.35 -4.05 13.69
CA TRP A 49 4.92 -3.71 13.75
C TRP A 49 4.08 -4.32 12.62
N TRP A 50 4.65 -4.75 11.52
CA TRP A 50 3.88 -5.34 10.43
C TRP A 50 3.19 -6.63 10.90
N PRO A 51 1.86 -6.79 10.69
CA PRO A 51 1.13 -7.98 11.13
C PRO A 51 1.39 -9.16 10.19
N LEU A 52 2.57 -9.75 10.27
CA LEU A 52 3.03 -10.83 9.37
C LEU A 52 2.19 -12.10 9.49
N GLU A 53 1.62 -12.35 10.64
CA GLU A 53 0.74 -13.50 10.87
C GLU A 53 -0.51 -13.50 9.99
N SER A 54 -0.97 -12.31 9.57
CA SER A 54 -2.18 -12.15 8.75
C SER A 54 -1.93 -11.47 7.41
N HIS A 55 -0.85 -10.70 7.28
CA HIS A 55 -0.55 -9.85 6.12
C HIS A 55 0.86 -10.08 5.57
N GLY A 56 1.44 -11.24 5.85
CA GLY A 56 2.71 -11.69 5.27
C GLY A 56 2.51 -12.88 4.34
N VAL A 57 3.55 -13.22 3.59
CA VAL A 57 3.56 -14.37 2.68
C VAL A 57 3.82 -15.67 3.44
N TYR A 58 4.72 -15.61 4.45
CA TYR A 58 5.18 -16.78 5.20
C TYR A 58 4.52 -16.94 6.57
N ALA A 59 3.61 -16.07 6.93
CA ALA A 59 2.92 -16.08 8.23
C ALA A 59 3.85 -15.81 9.43
N ALA A 60 3.56 -16.40 10.59
CA ALA A 60 4.28 -16.15 11.82
C ALA A 60 5.74 -16.62 11.76
N GLY A 61 6.65 -15.85 12.38
CA GLY A 61 8.07 -16.19 12.45
C GLY A 61 8.91 -15.58 11.33
N SER A 62 8.31 -14.96 10.35
CA SER A 62 9.01 -14.18 9.32
C SER A 62 9.25 -12.74 9.78
N TYR A 63 10.05 -12.02 9.04
CA TYR A 63 10.22 -10.57 9.21
C TYR A 63 10.32 -9.89 7.86
N VAL A 64 9.86 -8.62 7.80
CA VAL A 64 9.93 -7.78 6.60
C VAL A 64 10.92 -6.65 6.83
N GLU A 65 11.71 -6.34 5.81
CA GLU A 65 12.71 -5.28 5.88
C GLU A 65 12.85 -4.54 4.56
N PHE A 66 13.28 -3.29 4.66
CA PHE A 66 13.76 -2.49 3.55
C PHE A 66 15.27 -2.69 3.47
N GLU A 67 15.73 -3.37 2.44
CA GLU A 67 17.15 -3.67 2.23
C GLU A 67 17.59 -3.14 0.87
N GLU A 68 18.52 -2.19 0.87
CA GLU A 68 18.95 -1.48 -0.32
C GLU A 68 17.76 -0.88 -1.08
N ASN A 69 17.42 -1.41 -2.23
CA ASN A 69 16.28 -0.98 -3.04
C ASN A 69 15.13 -2.01 -3.06
N LEU A 70 15.10 -2.93 -2.12
CA LEU A 70 14.09 -3.97 -2.04
C LEU A 70 13.28 -3.87 -0.75
N ILE A 71 12.02 -4.28 -0.83
CA ILE A 71 11.19 -4.61 0.32
C ILE A 71 11.01 -6.12 0.27
N LEU A 72 11.49 -6.83 1.29
CA LEU A 72 11.45 -8.28 1.29
C LEU A 72 11.05 -8.86 2.64
N GLU A 73 10.41 -10.01 2.57
CA GLU A 73 10.07 -10.84 3.72
C GLU A 73 11.00 -12.05 3.74
N THR A 74 11.55 -12.34 4.91
CA THR A 74 12.39 -13.52 5.15
C THR A 74 11.71 -14.43 6.17
N ALA A 75 11.48 -15.68 5.77
CA ALA A 75 10.95 -16.70 6.66
C ALA A 75 12.01 -17.19 7.66
N ASP A 76 11.58 -17.84 8.74
CA ASP A 76 12.46 -18.40 9.75
C ASP A 76 13.41 -19.49 9.22
N ASP A 77 13.04 -20.14 8.12
CA ASP A 77 13.87 -21.14 7.42
C ASP A 77 14.79 -20.53 6.35
N GLY A 78 14.81 -19.18 6.22
CA GLY A 78 15.66 -18.47 5.29
C GLY A 78 15.09 -18.26 3.89
N ARG A 79 13.89 -18.75 3.58
CA ARG A 79 13.22 -18.42 2.31
C ARG A 79 12.87 -16.95 2.26
N THR A 80 12.97 -16.34 1.09
CA THR A 80 12.70 -14.91 0.89
C THR A 80 11.59 -14.71 -0.13
N SER A 81 10.81 -13.63 0.06
CA SER A 81 9.83 -13.16 -0.90
C SER A 81 10.01 -11.65 -1.09
N ILE A 82 10.24 -11.24 -2.32
CA ILE A 82 10.34 -9.82 -2.67
C ILE A 82 8.92 -9.27 -2.77
N TRP A 83 8.66 -8.20 -2.00
CA TRP A 83 7.37 -7.49 -2.01
C TRP A 83 7.34 -6.34 -3.00
N GLY A 84 8.50 -5.79 -3.31
CA GLY A 84 8.62 -4.68 -4.24
C GLY A 84 10.02 -4.15 -4.39
N THR A 85 10.18 -3.27 -5.36
CA THR A 85 11.42 -2.54 -5.64
C THR A 85 11.21 -1.06 -5.38
N ILE A 86 12.10 -0.46 -4.59
CA ILE A 86 12.09 0.98 -4.30
C ILE A 86 12.75 1.70 -5.47
N ASP A 87 12.03 2.57 -6.13
CA ASP A 87 12.50 3.33 -7.29
C ASP A 87 12.64 4.83 -7.01
N ASP A 88 12.10 5.32 -5.90
CA ASP A 88 12.31 6.68 -5.40
C ASP A 88 12.44 6.65 -3.88
N TRP A 89 13.53 7.23 -3.36
CA TRP A 89 13.87 7.22 -1.95
C TRP A 89 14.29 8.61 -1.50
N GLN A 90 13.39 9.30 -0.77
CA GLN A 90 13.54 10.69 -0.33
C GLN A 90 13.42 10.81 1.19
N PRO A 91 14.33 10.22 1.98
CA PRO A 91 14.23 10.30 3.43
C PRO A 91 14.42 11.75 3.93
N PRO A 92 13.70 12.19 4.93
CA PRO A 92 12.63 11.50 5.66
C PRO A 92 11.22 11.83 5.12
N LEU A 93 11.08 12.21 3.86
CA LEU A 93 9.84 12.79 3.31
C LEU A 93 8.96 11.78 2.57
N SER A 94 9.53 10.85 1.83
CA SER A 94 8.75 9.90 1.05
C SER A 94 9.57 8.76 0.48
N PHE A 95 8.87 7.71 0.08
CA PHE A 95 9.40 6.71 -0.84
C PHE A 95 8.31 6.24 -1.81
N HIS A 96 8.74 5.70 -2.94
CA HIS A 96 7.89 5.05 -3.91
C HIS A 96 8.46 3.66 -4.22
N ALA A 97 7.59 2.67 -4.34
CA ALA A 97 7.98 1.31 -4.65
C ALA A 97 6.93 0.64 -5.54
N THR A 98 7.37 -0.30 -6.35
CA THR A 98 6.47 -1.33 -6.90
C THR A 98 6.00 -2.22 -5.76
N TRP A 99 4.85 -2.86 -5.89
CA TRP A 99 4.24 -3.62 -4.79
C TRP A 99 3.57 -4.88 -5.30
N HIS A 100 4.08 -6.04 -4.86
CA HIS A 100 3.56 -7.34 -5.31
C HIS A 100 3.75 -8.47 -4.28
N PRO A 101 3.46 -8.28 -2.99
CA PRO A 101 3.59 -9.35 -2.00
C PRO A 101 2.84 -10.61 -2.42
N GLY A 102 3.52 -11.75 -2.37
CA GLY A 102 2.95 -13.04 -2.73
C GLY A 102 2.76 -13.31 -4.21
N THR A 103 3.20 -12.39 -5.08
CA THR A 103 3.16 -12.54 -6.53
C THR A 103 4.52 -12.23 -7.15
N THR A 104 4.57 -12.01 -8.45
CA THR A 104 5.80 -11.66 -9.17
C THR A 104 5.78 -10.20 -9.61
N ALA A 105 6.94 -9.69 -10.01
CA ALA A 105 7.07 -8.33 -10.52
C ALA A 105 6.19 -8.03 -11.75
N LEU A 106 5.71 -9.06 -12.47
CA LEU A 106 4.77 -8.90 -13.58
C LEU A 106 3.39 -8.39 -13.13
N TRP A 107 3.04 -8.64 -11.86
CA TRP A 107 1.75 -8.26 -11.27
C TRP A 107 1.90 -7.14 -10.23
N SER A 108 2.81 -6.22 -10.49
CA SER A 108 3.10 -5.12 -9.58
C SER A 108 2.03 -4.03 -9.66
N THR A 109 1.68 -3.53 -8.48
CA THR A 109 1.00 -2.26 -8.29
C THR A 109 2.00 -1.21 -7.80
N GLU A 110 1.55 -0.01 -7.45
CA GLU A 110 2.40 1.11 -7.07
C GLU A 110 2.07 1.60 -5.67
N LEU A 111 3.08 1.75 -4.83
CA LEU A 111 2.94 2.22 -3.46
C LEU A 111 3.79 3.47 -3.23
N ARG A 112 3.16 4.54 -2.75
CA ARG A 112 3.82 5.76 -2.31
C ARG A 112 3.44 6.07 -0.88
N VAL A 113 4.44 6.38 -0.05
CA VAL A 113 4.22 6.82 1.32
C VAL A 113 4.94 8.14 1.53
N ALA A 114 4.23 9.15 2.02
CA ALA A 114 4.74 10.48 2.27
C ALA A 114 4.55 10.86 3.75
N PHE A 115 5.49 11.62 4.28
CA PHE A 115 5.57 12.01 5.68
C PHE A 115 5.67 13.53 5.76
N ARG A 116 4.78 14.14 6.53
CA ARG A 116 4.69 15.60 6.66
C ARG A 116 4.49 16.00 8.12
N ALA A 117 5.25 16.98 8.58
CA ALA A 117 5.07 17.52 9.91
C ALA A 117 3.70 18.20 10.06
N VAL A 118 2.97 17.86 11.11
CA VAL A 118 1.67 18.44 11.45
C VAL A 118 1.62 18.65 12.96
N GLY A 119 1.61 19.92 13.41
CA GLY A 119 1.69 20.19 14.84
C GLY A 119 2.95 19.59 15.45
N GLU A 120 2.80 18.80 16.52
CA GLU A 120 3.89 18.10 17.19
C GLU A 120 4.11 16.67 16.66
N GLY A 121 3.32 16.25 15.69
CA GLY A 121 3.35 14.92 15.11
C GLY A 121 3.68 14.92 13.62
N THR A 122 3.47 13.77 13.02
CA THR A 122 3.70 13.53 11.60
C THR A 122 2.46 12.90 10.97
N GLU A 123 2.00 13.51 9.89
CA GLU A 123 0.99 12.91 9.01
C GLU A 123 1.68 11.96 8.04
N VAL A 124 1.18 10.75 7.96
CA VAL A 124 1.66 9.71 7.05
C VAL A 124 0.55 9.41 6.06
N ARG A 125 0.82 9.66 4.79
CA ARG A 125 -0.13 9.46 3.70
C ARG A 125 0.35 8.33 2.81
N LEU A 126 -0.43 7.27 2.74
CA LEU A 126 -0.20 6.12 1.89
C LEU A 126 -1.13 6.19 0.68
N VAL A 127 -0.55 6.08 -0.51
CA VAL A 127 -1.28 5.99 -1.77
C VAL A 127 -0.90 4.68 -2.45
N HIS A 128 -1.90 3.84 -2.70
CA HIS A 128 -1.73 2.59 -3.41
C HIS A 128 -2.58 2.65 -4.69
N ASP A 129 -1.94 2.58 -5.83
CA ASP A 129 -2.55 2.64 -7.15
C ASP A 129 -1.85 1.71 -8.14
N GLY A 130 -2.00 1.97 -9.45
CA GLY A 130 -1.42 1.10 -10.47
C GLY A 130 -2.14 -0.25 -10.56
N TRP A 131 -3.43 -0.29 -10.25
CA TRP A 131 -4.24 -1.52 -10.18
C TRP A 131 -4.26 -2.30 -11.47
N GLU A 132 -4.09 -1.63 -12.61
CA GLU A 132 -3.98 -2.26 -13.93
C GLU A 132 -2.80 -3.23 -14.04
N GLY A 133 -1.80 -3.08 -13.19
CA GLY A 133 -0.67 -4.01 -13.08
C GLY A 133 -0.99 -5.31 -12.33
N ALA A 134 -2.08 -5.38 -11.60
CA ALA A 134 -2.47 -6.57 -10.87
C ALA A 134 -3.11 -7.61 -11.80
N GLU A 135 -3.02 -8.89 -11.46
CA GLU A 135 -3.66 -9.98 -12.20
C GLU A 135 -5.19 -9.83 -12.24
N ASP A 136 -5.77 -9.44 -11.12
CA ASP A 136 -7.19 -9.10 -10.97
C ASP A 136 -7.30 -7.73 -10.30
N PRO A 137 -7.37 -6.62 -11.05
CA PRO A 137 -7.30 -5.28 -10.51
C PRO A 137 -8.40 -4.95 -9.48
N ALA A 138 -9.65 -5.28 -9.77
CA ALA A 138 -10.77 -4.98 -8.89
C ALA A 138 -10.67 -5.75 -7.56
N ARG A 139 -10.29 -7.02 -7.63
CA ARG A 139 -10.11 -7.86 -6.45
C ARG A 139 -8.92 -7.39 -5.62
N ALA A 140 -7.80 -7.12 -6.25
CA ALA A 140 -6.61 -6.63 -5.57
C ALA A 140 -6.90 -5.35 -4.79
N ARG A 141 -7.56 -4.38 -5.43
CA ARG A 141 -7.95 -3.15 -4.77
C ARG A 141 -8.87 -3.38 -3.58
N ALA A 142 -9.86 -4.25 -3.72
CA ALA A 142 -10.78 -4.58 -2.62
C ALA A 142 -10.05 -5.25 -1.45
N ASP A 143 -9.14 -6.17 -1.71
CA ASP A 143 -8.36 -6.86 -0.69
C ASP A 143 -7.45 -5.88 0.07
N TYR A 144 -6.77 -4.98 -0.62
CA TYR A 144 -5.94 -3.95 0.00
C TYR A 144 -6.76 -2.89 0.74
N ALA A 145 -7.92 -2.51 0.23
CA ALA A 145 -8.84 -1.61 0.95
C ALA A 145 -9.27 -2.19 2.30
N ALA A 146 -9.43 -3.50 2.38
CA ALA A 146 -9.73 -4.21 3.62
C ALA A 146 -8.48 -4.37 4.52
N GLY A 147 -7.29 -4.58 3.93
CA GLY A 147 -6.07 -4.92 4.66
C GLY A 147 -5.30 -3.73 5.23
N TRP A 148 -5.15 -2.64 4.47
CA TRP A 148 -4.35 -1.48 4.88
C TRP A 148 -4.75 -0.87 6.23
N PRO A 149 -6.04 -0.76 6.59
CA PRO A 149 -6.41 -0.22 7.90
C PRO A 149 -5.80 -0.98 9.08
N THR A 150 -5.76 -2.31 9.02
CA THR A 150 -5.13 -3.14 10.06
C THR A 150 -3.62 -2.92 10.11
N VAL A 151 -2.97 -2.86 8.97
CA VAL A 151 -1.52 -2.63 8.87
C VAL A 151 -1.14 -1.26 9.46
N LEU A 152 -1.84 -0.21 9.04
CA LEU A 152 -1.55 1.15 9.53
C LEU A 152 -1.90 1.35 11.00
N GLU A 153 -2.91 0.66 11.52
CA GLU A 153 -3.23 0.66 12.94
C GLU A 153 -2.06 0.12 13.77
N ARG A 154 -1.41 -0.94 13.32
CA ARG A 154 -0.21 -1.50 13.97
C ARG A 154 0.93 -0.49 13.96
N TYR A 155 1.15 0.18 12.84
CA TYR A 155 2.17 1.23 12.75
C TYR A 155 1.88 2.40 13.72
N VAL A 156 0.65 2.89 13.75
CA VAL A 156 0.24 3.97 14.66
C VAL A 156 0.51 3.59 16.11
N ARG A 157 0.15 2.39 16.53
CA ARG A 157 0.39 1.89 17.89
C ARG A 157 1.88 1.75 18.18
N PHE A 158 2.65 1.24 17.24
CA PHE A 158 4.11 1.13 17.37
C PHE A 158 4.75 2.50 17.58
N MET A 159 4.29 3.53 16.89
CA MET A 159 4.77 4.91 17.04
C MET A 159 4.27 5.60 18.32
N GLY A 160 3.45 4.95 19.15
CA GLY A 160 2.91 5.51 20.38
C GLY A 160 1.64 6.33 20.21
N GLY A 161 1.00 6.29 19.03
CA GLY A 161 -0.27 6.92 18.75
C GLY A 161 -1.45 6.03 19.09
N THR A 162 -2.66 6.57 18.85
CA THR A 162 -3.92 5.82 18.96
C THR A 162 -4.56 5.67 17.59
N PRO A 163 -5.24 4.53 17.30
CA PRO A 163 -5.87 4.31 16.00
C PRO A 163 -6.94 5.34 15.63
N GLU A 164 -7.43 6.09 16.59
CA GLU A 164 -8.44 7.15 16.42
C GLU A 164 -7.87 8.40 15.73
N ASP A 165 -6.53 8.54 15.70
CA ASP A 165 -5.84 9.61 14.97
C ASP A 165 -5.92 9.43 13.44
N ARG A 166 -6.64 8.41 12.99
CA ARG A 166 -6.93 8.21 11.57
C ARG A 166 -7.96 9.24 11.11
N THR A 167 -7.52 10.21 10.34
CA THR A 167 -8.42 11.07 9.60
C THR A 167 -8.94 10.25 8.41
N ALA A 168 -10.16 9.75 8.52
CA ALA A 168 -10.85 9.24 7.36
C ALA A 168 -11.10 10.42 6.43
N ASP A 169 -10.41 10.48 5.31
CA ASP A 169 -10.77 11.41 4.24
C ASP A 169 -12.11 10.93 3.69
N ARG A 170 -13.17 11.56 4.17
CA ARG A 170 -14.50 11.40 3.61
C ARG A 170 -14.58 12.37 2.43
N ALA A 171 -14.25 11.85 1.26
CA ALA A 171 -14.66 12.51 0.03
C ALA A 171 -16.18 12.52 -0.09
#